data_746b42b6aa161b9b52e0c08ca3d15217
#
_entry.id   746b42b6aa161b9b52e0c08ca3d15217
#
_cell.length_a   1.000
_cell.length_b   1.000
_cell.length_c   1.000
_cell.angle_alpha   90.00
_cell.angle_beta   90.00
_cell.angle_gamma   90.00
#
_symmetry.space_group_name_H-M   'P 1'
#
loop_
_entity.id
_entity.type
_entity.pdbx_description
1 polymer ?
#
loop_
_entity_poly.entity_id
_entity_poly.type
_entity_poly.pdbx_seq_one_letter_code
_entity_poly.pdbx_strand_id
1 'polypeptide(L)'
;MKPQFDCDDRQRRDLRAIVGDGVSFSVMVGLGESYLAAFVLAVGFGDIAAGLISTIPMMAGAILQLVTPAGVRLLDSHRRWVVLCAVLQAASFLPLIVGALLGRISYGVIVFAAAAYWAFGMGTGPAWNTWVGTLVPPQLRAHFFAHRARWSNSALFLALVAAGVLLDRTESKGGVLATFALLFALASGARLVSSAFLASQSEVRPLVEEERSVSLRSFFARLRDPGDGALLAHLLTMQLSVYIAAPYFAPYMLKVLDLSYGLYTTLIAAAFAGRILLLPALGRLAHRRGARRLLIWSACGVAPVPALWLVSSNPIYLFGLQIVTGLAWGGVELSTLMLFFERIDASERTGVLTCFNLVNASALALGSLIGAGLFYSFGEGIGSYIVIMLLSTCARISTLPLLRGVPSDSVSSIPLPLRTLAVRPASGAFQRPIVSGVPDLESEPESGKRD
;
A
#
# COMPACT_ATOMS: atom_id res chain seq x y z
N MET A 1 1.99 -26.40 24.03
CA MET A 1 0.72 -26.98 23.60
C MET A 1 0.39 -26.44 22.20
N LYS A 2 0.40 -27.27 21.15
CA LYS A 2 -0.14 -26.91 19.84
C LYS A 2 -1.66 -26.99 19.98
N PRO A 3 -2.42 -25.93 19.68
CA PRO A 3 -3.87 -26.06 19.65
C PRO A 3 -4.20 -26.99 18.48
N GLN A 4 -4.66 -28.20 18.78
CA GLN A 4 -5.28 -29.11 17.84
C GLN A 4 -6.67 -28.55 17.51
N PHE A 5 -6.72 -27.60 16.57
CA PHE A 5 -7.98 -27.28 15.92
C PHE A 5 -8.15 -28.32 14.78
N ASP A 6 -9.20 -29.09 14.90
CA ASP A 6 -9.60 -30.08 13.90
C ASP A 6 -10.15 -29.32 12.68
N CYS A 7 -9.25 -28.84 11.81
CA CYS A 7 -9.61 -28.22 10.53
C CYS A 7 -9.91 -29.36 9.54
N ASP A 8 -11.08 -29.31 8.92
CA ASP A 8 -11.44 -30.12 7.78
C ASP A 8 -10.38 -29.99 6.66
N ASP A 9 -10.11 -31.06 5.90
CA ASP A 9 -9.13 -31.07 4.83
C ASP A 9 -9.42 -30.00 3.76
N ARG A 10 -10.69 -29.70 3.52
CA ARG A 10 -11.12 -28.60 2.65
C ARG A 10 -10.65 -27.25 3.18
N GLN A 11 -10.84 -26.97 4.46
CA GLN A 11 -10.43 -25.75 5.10
C GLN A 11 -8.91 -25.56 5.12
N ARG A 12 -8.15 -26.65 5.38
CA ARG A 12 -6.69 -26.64 5.31
C ARG A 12 -6.19 -26.31 3.90
N ARG A 13 -6.87 -26.83 2.87
CA ARG A 13 -6.57 -26.50 1.48
C ARG A 13 -6.82 -25.03 1.17
N ASP A 14 -7.97 -24.49 1.59
CA ASP A 14 -8.32 -23.09 1.38
C ASP A 14 -7.32 -22.14 2.08
N LEU A 15 -6.96 -22.43 3.32
CA LEU A 15 -5.95 -21.64 4.06
C LEU A 15 -4.58 -21.66 3.36
N ARG A 16 -4.12 -22.81 2.83
CA ARG A 16 -2.88 -22.90 2.06
C ARG A 16 -2.97 -22.10 0.77
N ALA A 17 -4.10 -22.15 0.07
CA ALA A 17 -4.33 -21.40 -1.16
C ALA A 17 -4.34 -19.88 -0.90
N ILE A 18 -4.91 -19.40 0.22
CA ILE A 18 -4.88 -17.99 0.62
C ILE A 18 -3.43 -17.52 0.91
N VAL A 19 -2.59 -18.37 1.51
CA VAL A 19 -1.17 -18.05 1.70
C VAL A 19 -0.43 -18.03 0.37
N GLY A 20 -0.65 -19.04 -0.49
CA GLY A 20 -0.05 -19.14 -1.83
C GLY A 20 -0.38 -17.94 -2.72
N ASP A 21 -1.66 -17.50 -2.71
CA ASP A 21 -2.09 -16.26 -3.35
C ASP A 21 -1.30 -15.06 -2.83
N GLY A 22 -1.23 -14.89 -1.50
CA GLY A 22 -0.53 -13.77 -0.90
C GLY A 22 0.96 -13.70 -1.24
N VAL A 23 1.64 -14.84 -1.27
CA VAL A 23 3.06 -14.95 -1.65
C VAL A 23 3.25 -14.59 -3.13
N SER A 24 2.47 -15.22 -4.02
CA SER A 24 2.59 -15.00 -5.47
C SER A 24 2.23 -13.56 -5.86
N PHE A 25 1.18 -12.97 -5.26
CA PHE A 25 0.85 -11.56 -5.42
C PHE A 25 2.00 -10.65 -4.97
N SER A 26 2.66 -10.98 -3.86
CA SER A 26 3.76 -10.19 -3.33
C SER A 26 5.01 -10.26 -4.22
N VAL A 27 5.28 -11.40 -4.85
CA VAL A 27 6.33 -11.53 -5.88
C VAL A 27 6.03 -10.62 -7.07
N MET A 28 4.79 -10.59 -7.58
CA MET A 28 4.38 -9.66 -8.64
C MET A 28 4.66 -8.20 -8.26
N VAL A 29 4.31 -7.78 -7.05
CA VAL A 29 4.56 -6.41 -6.58
C VAL A 29 6.06 -6.09 -6.54
N GLY A 30 6.87 -7.02 -6.02
CA GLY A 30 8.33 -6.84 -5.90
C GLY A 30 9.03 -6.75 -7.25
N LEU A 31 8.63 -7.58 -8.23
CA LEU A 31 9.26 -7.61 -9.56
C LEU A 31 8.71 -6.52 -10.51
N GLY A 32 7.42 -6.20 -10.44
CA GLY A 32 6.75 -5.34 -11.43
C GLY A 32 6.49 -3.93 -10.92
N GLU A 33 5.56 -3.78 -9.98
CA GLU A 33 5.09 -2.48 -9.50
C GLU A 33 6.21 -1.58 -8.96
N SER A 34 7.12 -2.17 -8.18
CA SER A 34 8.20 -1.44 -7.50
C SER A 34 9.19 -0.78 -8.47
N TYR A 35 9.25 -1.25 -9.70
CA TYR A 35 10.18 -0.76 -10.71
C TYR A 35 9.53 -0.01 -11.88
N LEU A 36 8.23 0.26 -11.79
CA LEU A 36 7.51 0.92 -12.90
C LEU A 36 8.06 2.32 -13.21
N ALA A 37 8.35 3.14 -12.19
CA ALA A 37 8.97 4.44 -12.38
C ALA A 37 10.38 4.33 -12.98
N ALA A 38 11.18 3.36 -12.54
CA ALA A 38 12.50 3.09 -13.08
C ALA A 38 12.44 2.63 -14.55
N PHE A 39 11.44 1.83 -14.93
CA PHE A 39 11.20 1.46 -16.32
C PHE A 39 10.87 2.66 -17.19
N VAL A 40 10.02 3.59 -16.72
CA VAL A 40 9.69 4.82 -17.44
C VAL A 40 10.94 5.63 -17.73
N LEU A 41 11.88 5.73 -16.78
CA LEU A 41 13.18 6.39 -16.97
C LEU A 41 14.07 5.62 -17.94
N ALA A 42 14.13 4.29 -17.84
CA ALA A 42 14.95 3.43 -18.69
C ALA A 42 14.53 3.49 -20.18
N VAL A 43 13.25 3.70 -20.45
CA VAL A 43 12.72 3.92 -21.83
C VAL A 43 13.06 5.32 -22.37
N GLY A 44 13.51 6.24 -21.50
CA GLY A 44 13.94 7.59 -21.88
C GLY A 44 12.91 8.70 -21.62
N PHE A 45 11.85 8.46 -20.85
CA PHE A 45 10.94 9.52 -20.44
C PHE A 45 11.54 10.36 -19.29
N GLY A 46 11.03 11.60 -19.16
CA GLY A 46 11.47 12.56 -18.15
C GLY A 46 10.97 12.24 -16.74
N ASP A 47 11.44 13.06 -15.80
CA ASP A 47 11.18 12.92 -14.35
C ASP A 47 9.70 13.10 -14.03
N ILE A 48 9.03 14.02 -14.75
CA ILE A 48 7.57 14.24 -14.60
C ILE A 48 6.81 12.96 -14.95
N ALA A 49 7.16 12.31 -16.07
CA ALA A 49 6.51 11.07 -16.50
C ALA A 49 6.72 9.95 -15.48
N ALA A 50 7.95 9.78 -14.97
CA ALA A 50 8.30 8.78 -13.99
C ALA A 50 7.61 9.03 -12.62
N GLY A 51 7.42 10.29 -12.24
CA GLY A 51 6.66 10.65 -11.04
C GLY A 51 5.17 10.37 -11.20
N LEU A 52 4.54 10.84 -12.27
CA LEU A 52 3.10 10.72 -12.47
C LEU A 52 2.63 9.27 -12.67
N ILE A 53 3.47 8.38 -13.23
CA ILE A 53 3.12 6.98 -13.42
C ILE A 53 2.89 6.25 -12.08
N SER A 54 3.46 6.75 -10.98
CA SER A 54 3.31 6.17 -9.66
C SER A 54 1.98 6.53 -8.98
N THR A 55 1.23 7.51 -9.49
CA THR A 55 0.07 8.07 -8.79
C THR A 55 -1.18 8.19 -9.64
N ILE A 56 -1.10 8.79 -10.84
CA ILE A 56 -2.28 9.01 -11.68
C ILE A 56 -3.04 7.70 -11.99
N PRO A 57 -2.36 6.60 -12.34
CA PRO A 57 -3.04 5.32 -12.59
C PRO A 57 -3.80 4.76 -11.39
N MET A 58 -3.40 5.09 -10.15
CA MET A 58 -4.12 4.64 -8.95
C MET A 58 -5.55 5.17 -8.86
N MET A 59 -5.86 6.30 -9.49
CA MET A 59 -7.24 6.82 -9.54
C MET A 59 -8.17 5.84 -10.27
N ALA A 60 -7.70 5.19 -11.33
CA ALA A 60 -8.47 4.13 -11.99
C ALA A 60 -8.79 2.99 -11.02
N GLY A 61 -7.85 2.65 -10.14
CA GLY A 61 -8.06 1.67 -9.07
C GLY A 61 -9.13 2.09 -8.07
N ALA A 62 -9.07 3.33 -7.61
CA ALA A 62 -10.05 3.86 -6.66
C ALA A 62 -11.47 3.89 -7.27
N ILE A 63 -11.59 4.22 -8.56
CA ILE A 63 -12.87 4.21 -9.29
C ILE A 63 -13.40 2.78 -9.42
N LEU A 64 -12.58 1.83 -9.88
CA LEU A 64 -13.04 0.44 -10.06
C LEU A 64 -13.41 -0.21 -8.72
N GLN A 65 -12.76 0.18 -7.63
CA GLN A 65 -13.12 -0.28 -6.29
C GLN A 65 -14.57 0.06 -5.93
N LEU A 66 -15.09 1.24 -6.33
CA LEU A 66 -16.48 1.63 -6.13
C LEU A 66 -17.48 0.76 -6.93
N VAL A 67 -17.04 0.25 -8.08
CA VAL A 67 -17.86 -0.57 -8.97
C VAL A 67 -17.83 -2.06 -8.56
N THR A 68 -16.93 -2.46 -7.69
CA THR A 68 -16.75 -3.86 -7.25
C THR A 68 -18.07 -4.53 -6.81
N PRO A 69 -18.97 -3.90 -6.01
CA PRO A 69 -20.22 -4.54 -5.62
C PRO A 69 -21.14 -4.84 -6.83
N ALA A 70 -21.14 -3.98 -7.85
CA ALA A 70 -21.89 -4.23 -9.08
C ALA A 70 -21.31 -5.38 -9.89
N GLY A 71 -19.97 -5.46 -9.97
CA GLY A 71 -19.27 -6.56 -10.64
C GLY A 71 -19.51 -7.91 -9.98
N VAL A 72 -19.50 -7.96 -8.65
CA VAL A 72 -19.83 -9.17 -7.88
C VAL A 72 -21.25 -9.63 -8.13
N ARG A 73 -22.22 -8.69 -8.13
CA ARG A 73 -23.63 -9.01 -8.46
C ARG A 73 -23.78 -9.53 -9.89
N LEU A 74 -23.07 -8.93 -10.86
CA LEU A 74 -23.13 -9.34 -12.26
C LEU A 74 -22.62 -10.78 -12.46
N LEU A 75 -21.60 -11.19 -11.74
CA LEU A 75 -21.02 -12.54 -11.83
C LEU A 75 -21.62 -13.54 -10.83
N ASP A 76 -22.50 -13.05 -9.93
CA ASP A 76 -23.11 -13.81 -8.81
C ASP A 76 -22.03 -14.59 -7.99
N SER A 77 -20.83 -13.99 -7.84
CA SER A 77 -19.73 -14.69 -7.20
C SER A 77 -18.57 -13.72 -6.86
N HIS A 78 -18.17 -13.67 -5.60
CA HIS A 78 -16.98 -12.95 -5.16
C HIS A 78 -15.71 -13.56 -5.77
N ARG A 79 -15.63 -14.89 -5.78
CA ARG A 79 -14.50 -15.64 -6.36
C ARG A 79 -14.31 -15.34 -7.85
N ARG A 80 -15.38 -15.40 -8.65
CA ARG A 80 -15.30 -15.15 -10.10
C ARG A 80 -14.84 -13.72 -10.37
N TRP A 81 -15.36 -12.74 -9.63
CA TRP A 81 -14.92 -11.34 -9.75
C TRP A 81 -13.44 -11.18 -9.43
N VAL A 82 -13.00 -11.71 -8.28
CA VAL A 82 -11.61 -11.61 -7.82
C VAL A 82 -10.65 -12.30 -8.78
N VAL A 83 -10.98 -13.49 -9.27
CA VAL A 83 -10.17 -14.24 -10.26
C VAL A 83 -10.10 -13.49 -11.58
N LEU A 84 -11.22 -12.98 -12.10
CA LEU A 84 -11.24 -12.18 -13.32
C LEU A 84 -10.33 -10.95 -13.20
N CYS A 85 -10.48 -10.18 -12.13
CA CYS A 85 -9.62 -9.03 -11.89
C CYS A 85 -8.14 -9.43 -11.76
N ALA A 86 -7.82 -10.57 -11.12
CA ALA A 86 -6.45 -11.04 -10.99
C ALA A 86 -5.83 -11.39 -12.36
N VAL A 87 -6.58 -12.04 -13.24
CA VAL A 87 -6.13 -12.37 -14.61
C VAL A 87 -5.94 -11.11 -15.44
N LEU A 88 -6.89 -10.17 -15.39
CA LEU A 88 -6.78 -8.88 -16.10
C LEU A 88 -5.62 -8.03 -15.58
N GLN A 89 -5.34 -8.08 -14.27
CA GLN A 89 -4.16 -7.43 -13.68
C GLN A 89 -2.86 -8.07 -14.20
N ALA A 90 -2.80 -9.40 -14.35
CA ALA A 90 -1.64 -10.06 -14.96
C ALA A 90 -1.47 -9.65 -16.42
N ALA A 91 -2.56 -9.59 -17.18
CA ALA A 91 -2.55 -9.20 -18.59
C ALA A 91 -2.10 -7.73 -18.79
N SER A 92 -2.29 -6.84 -17.81
CA SER A 92 -1.84 -5.45 -17.91
C SER A 92 -0.32 -5.28 -18.05
N PHE A 93 0.47 -6.30 -17.72
CA PHE A 93 1.91 -6.30 -17.98
C PHE A 93 2.28 -6.56 -19.44
N LEU A 94 1.41 -7.16 -20.26
CA LEU A 94 1.74 -7.53 -21.64
C LEU A 94 2.20 -6.34 -22.50
N PRO A 95 1.54 -5.16 -22.49
CA PRO A 95 2.03 -4.01 -23.23
C PRO A 95 3.42 -3.54 -22.77
N LEU A 96 3.72 -3.64 -21.47
CA LEU A 96 5.01 -3.25 -20.92
C LEU A 96 6.11 -4.24 -21.35
N ILE A 97 5.81 -5.55 -21.37
CA ILE A 97 6.73 -6.59 -21.86
C ILE A 97 7.07 -6.35 -23.32
N VAL A 98 6.05 -6.16 -24.16
CA VAL A 98 6.25 -5.94 -25.59
C VAL A 98 7.03 -4.65 -25.84
N GLY A 99 6.66 -3.56 -25.14
CA GLY A 99 7.36 -2.28 -25.26
C GLY A 99 8.83 -2.35 -24.84
N ALA A 100 9.12 -3.09 -23.76
CA ALA A 100 10.49 -3.30 -23.29
C ALA A 100 11.32 -4.13 -24.30
N LEU A 101 10.74 -5.18 -24.90
CA LEU A 101 11.40 -5.99 -25.94
C LEU A 101 11.64 -5.22 -27.22
N LEU A 102 10.71 -4.35 -27.63
CA LEU A 102 10.84 -3.52 -28.81
C LEU A 102 11.77 -2.29 -28.60
N GLY A 103 12.17 -2.02 -27.35
CA GLY A 103 12.96 -0.85 -26.99
C GLY A 103 12.21 0.48 -27.15
N ARG A 104 10.90 0.45 -27.41
CA ARG A 104 10.04 1.64 -27.61
C ARG A 104 8.61 1.37 -27.19
N ILE A 105 8.03 2.32 -26.50
CA ILE A 105 6.62 2.30 -26.07
C ILE A 105 6.16 3.75 -25.89
N SER A 106 4.92 4.06 -26.25
CA SER A 106 4.39 5.40 -25.95
C SER A 106 4.02 5.54 -24.47
N TYR A 107 4.16 6.74 -23.93
CA TYR A 107 3.80 7.02 -22.54
C TYR A 107 2.32 6.73 -22.25
N GLY A 108 1.43 7.01 -23.21
CA GLY A 108 -0.01 6.68 -23.09
C GLY A 108 -0.28 5.19 -22.89
N VAL A 109 0.49 4.32 -23.57
CA VAL A 109 0.38 2.85 -23.38
C VAL A 109 0.87 2.43 -22.00
N ILE A 110 1.95 3.04 -21.49
CA ILE A 110 2.43 2.76 -20.12
C ILE A 110 1.38 3.19 -19.09
N VAL A 111 0.82 4.40 -19.24
CA VAL A 111 -0.25 4.91 -18.35
C VAL A 111 -1.49 4.02 -18.39
N PHE A 112 -1.92 3.59 -19.58
CA PHE A 112 -3.05 2.67 -19.73
C PHE A 112 -2.79 1.31 -19.04
N ALA A 113 -1.62 0.73 -19.27
CA ALA A 113 -1.22 -0.54 -18.63
C ALA A 113 -1.17 -0.40 -17.10
N ALA A 114 -0.58 0.69 -16.59
CA ALA A 114 -0.54 0.98 -15.17
C ALA A 114 -1.95 1.26 -14.58
N ALA A 115 -2.81 1.99 -15.31
CA ALA A 115 -4.19 2.22 -14.90
C ALA A 115 -4.99 0.91 -14.81
N ALA A 116 -4.85 0.03 -15.79
CA ALA A 116 -5.45 -1.30 -15.78
C ALA A 116 -4.92 -2.14 -14.60
N TYR A 117 -3.59 -2.12 -14.38
CA TYR A 117 -2.95 -2.79 -13.24
C TYR A 117 -3.56 -2.36 -11.89
N TRP A 118 -3.66 -1.05 -11.66
CA TRP A 118 -4.23 -0.51 -10.42
C TRP A 118 -5.74 -0.73 -10.32
N ALA A 119 -6.48 -0.56 -11.44
CA ALA A 119 -7.93 -0.78 -11.48
C ALA A 119 -8.26 -2.21 -11.03
N PHE A 120 -7.70 -3.20 -11.70
CA PHE A 120 -7.98 -4.60 -11.39
C PHE A 120 -7.38 -5.03 -10.05
N GLY A 121 -6.21 -4.48 -9.67
CA GLY A 121 -5.60 -4.74 -8.36
C GLY A 121 -6.45 -4.25 -7.19
N MET A 122 -6.96 -3.01 -7.23
CA MET A 122 -7.80 -2.45 -6.18
C MET A 122 -9.23 -2.99 -6.23
N GLY A 123 -9.76 -3.28 -7.44
CA GLY A 123 -11.08 -3.87 -7.61
C GLY A 123 -11.21 -5.28 -6.99
N THR A 124 -10.11 -6.00 -6.75
CA THR A 124 -10.17 -7.26 -6.00
C THR A 124 -10.45 -7.05 -4.52
N GLY A 125 -10.00 -5.93 -3.94
CA GLY A 125 -9.89 -5.73 -2.50
C GLY A 125 -11.18 -5.97 -1.72
N PRO A 126 -12.27 -5.22 -1.95
CA PRO A 126 -13.51 -5.37 -1.20
C PRO A 126 -14.09 -6.79 -1.30
N ALA A 127 -14.17 -7.34 -2.52
CA ALA A 127 -14.72 -8.67 -2.74
C ALA A 127 -13.86 -9.77 -2.09
N TRP A 128 -12.53 -9.67 -2.17
CA TRP A 128 -11.61 -10.60 -1.54
C TRP A 128 -11.73 -10.59 -0.02
N ASN A 129 -11.86 -9.42 0.59
CA ASN A 129 -11.99 -9.28 2.04
C ASN A 129 -13.25 -9.94 2.56
N THR A 130 -14.39 -9.65 1.95
CA THR A 130 -15.68 -10.27 2.28
C THR A 130 -15.61 -11.77 2.12
N TRP A 131 -15.10 -12.25 0.98
CA TRP A 131 -15.02 -13.67 0.69
C TRP A 131 -14.06 -14.43 1.62
N VAL A 132 -12.81 -13.97 1.80
CA VAL A 132 -11.83 -14.62 2.66
C VAL A 132 -12.25 -14.55 4.13
N GLY A 133 -12.98 -13.52 4.54
CA GLY A 133 -13.60 -13.43 5.85
C GLY A 133 -14.52 -14.62 6.16
N THR A 134 -15.17 -15.24 5.16
CA THR A 134 -16.01 -16.43 5.35
C THR A 134 -15.22 -17.74 5.40
N LEU A 135 -14.02 -17.77 4.83
CA LEU A 135 -13.17 -18.97 4.76
C LEU A 135 -12.31 -19.18 5.99
N VAL A 136 -11.94 -18.09 6.66
CA VAL A 136 -11.04 -18.14 7.83
C VAL A 136 -11.86 -18.06 9.13
N PRO A 137 -11.84 -19.11 9.98
CA PRO A 137 -12.54 -19.10 11.27
C PRO A 137 -12.13 -17.91 12.13
N PRO A 138 -13.08 -17.25 12.82
CA PRO A 138 -12.80 -16.07 13.66
C PRO A 138 -11.64 -16.27 14.64
N GLN A 139 -11.59 -17.43 15.29
CA GLN A 139 -10.59 -17.77 16.31
C GLN A 139 -9.17 -17.89 15.74
N LEU A 140 -9.03 -18.22 14.45
CA LEU A 140 -7.74 -18.38 13.77
C LEU A 140 -7.29 -17.14 13.01
N ARG A 141 -8.17 -16.17 12.75
CA ARG A 141 -7.92 -15.02 11.86
C ARG A 141 -6.64 -14.28 12.20
N ALA A 142 -6.45 -13.89 13.46
CA ALA A 142 -5.30 -13.11 13.87
C ALA A 142 -3.97 -13.86 13.61
N HIS A 143 -3.88 -15.11 14.01
CA HIS A 143 -2.68 -15.94 13.82
C HIS A 143 -2.44 -16.24 12.34
N PHE A 144 -3.50 -16.58 11.60
CA PHE A 144 -3.44 -16.93 10.18
C PHE A 144 -2.99 -15.75 9.33
N PHE A 145 -3.63 -14.57 9.46
CA PHE A 145 -3.25 -13.39 8.68
C PHE A 145 -1.84 -12.90 9.04
N ALA A 146 -1.42 -13.06 10.29
CA ALA A 146 -0.07 -12.81 10.71
C ALA A 146 0.96 -13.70 9.99
N HIS A 147 0.67 -15.00 9.91
CA HIS A 147 1.50 -15.97 9.20
C HIS A 147 1.55 -15.65 7.70
N ARG A 148 0.38 -15.41 7.07
CA ARG A 148 0.27 -14.99 5.67
C ARG A 148 1.07 -13.72 5.39
N ALA A 149 0.93 -12.69 6.23
CA ALA A 149 1.64 -11.42 6.06
C ALA A 149 3.16 -11.61 6.13
N ARG A 150 3.65 -12.46 7.03
CA ARG A 150 5.09 -12.75 7.13
C ARG A 150 5.64 -13.35 5.83
N TRP A 151 4.99 -14.36 5.28
CA TRP A 151 5.42 -14.98 4.02
C TRP A 151 5.28 -14.04 2.83
N SER A 152 4.18 -13.31 2.74
CA SER A 152 3.95 -12.33 1.68
C SER A 152 5.01 -11.21 1.69
N ASN A 153 5.31 -10.66 2.86
CA ASN A 153 6.31 -9.60 2.99
C ASN A 153 7.74 -10.11 2.73
N SER A 154 8.05 -11.35 3.15
CA SER A 154 9.35 -11.97 2.82
C SER A 154 9.48 -12.19 1.31
N ALA A 155 8.43 -12.70 0.65
CA ALA A 155 8.43 -12.91 -0.79
C ALA A 155 8.58 -11.59 -1.57
N LEU A 156 7.87 -10.54 -1.14
CA LEU A 156 8.00 -9.20 -1.71
C LEU A 156 9.43 -8.68 -1.58
N PHE A 157 10.02 -8.76 -0.39
CA PHE A 157 11.38 -8.30 -0.13
C PHE A 157 12.40 -9.04 -0.98
N LEU A 158 12.32 -10.37 -1.04
CA LEU A 158 13.22 -11.20 -1.86
C LEU A 158 13.07 -10.89 -3.36
N ALA A 159 11.84 -10.75 -3.85
CA ALA A 159 11.56 -10.40 -5.24
C ALA A 159 12.10 -9.00 -5.59
N LEU A 160 11.92 -8.01 -4.70
CA LEU A 160 12.45 -6.67 -4.87
C LEU A 160 13.98 -6.69 -4.99
N VAL A 161 14.66 -7.35 -4.06
CA VAL A 161 16.11 -7.44 -4.05
C VAL A 161 16.64 -8.20 -5.28
N ALA A 162 16.01 -9.32 -5.64
CA ALA A 162 16.39 -10.10 -6.82
C ALA A 162 16.26 -9.27 -8.11
N ALA A 163 15.18 -8.49 -8.26
CA ALA A 163 15.00 -7.61 -9.41
C ALA A 163 16.09 -6.51 -9.48
N GLY A 164 16.40 -5.88 -8.34
CA GLY A 164 17.44 -4.87 -8.30
C GLY A 164 18.83 -5.41 -8.64
N VAL A 165 19.20 -6.56 -8.09
CA VAL A 165 20.48 -7.24 -8.42
C VAL A 165 20.53 -7.62 -9.91
N LEU A 166 19.41 -8.06 -10.49
CA LEU A 166 19.37 -8.42 -11.90
C LEU A 166 19.51 -7.19 -12.81
N LEU A 167 18.84 -6.09 -12.48
CA LEU A 167 18.96 -4.81 -13.19
C LEU A 167 20.39 -4.26 -13.10
N ASP A 168 20.97 -4.24 -11.92
CA ASP A 168 22.33 -3.76 -11.68
C ASP A 168 23.38 -4.53 -12.51
N ARG A 169 23.26 -5.86 -12.58
CA ARG A 169 24.14 -6.72 -13.40
C ARG A 169 24.01 -6.52 -14.90
N THR A 170 22.87 -6.04 -15.37
CA THR A 170 22.59 -5.86 -16.81
C THR A 170 22.75 -4.42 -17.26
N GLU A 171 22.83 -3.46 -16.35
CA GLU A 171 23.01 -2.04 -16.63
C GLU A 171 24.30 -1.81 -17.44
N SER A 172 25.41 -2.32 -16.99
CA SER A 172 26.72 -2.18 -17.67
C SER A 172 26.82 -2.90 -19.02
N LYS A 173 25.88 -3.83 -19.32
CA LYS A 173 25.86 -4.62 -20.56
C LYS A 173 24.84 -4.10 -21.59
N GLY A 174 24.17 -2.99 -21.35
CA GLY A 174 23.13 -2.45 -22.24
C GLY A 174 21.84 -3.30 -22.30
N GLY A 175 21.66 -4.25 -21.37
CA GLY A 175 20.54 -5.19 -21.35
C GLY A 175 19.35 -4.79 -20.48
N VAL A 176 19.29 -3.55 -19.99
CA VAL A 176 18.31 -3.09 -18.97
C VAL A 176 16.85 -3.30 -19.44
N LEU A 177 16.52 -2.94 -20.70
CA LEU A 177 15.13 -3.10 -21.19
C LEU A 177 14.73 -4.56 -21.33
N ALA A 178 15.65 -5.45 -21.79
CA ALA A 178 15.38 -6.89 -21.81
C ALA A 178 15.16 -7.45 -20.39
N THR A 179 15.88 -6.92 -19.42
CA THR A 179 15.69 -7.28 -18.01
C THR A 179 14.33 -6.81 -17.49
N PHE A 180 13.89 -5.59 -17.82
CA PHE A 180 12.53 -5.14 -17.49
C PHE A 180 11.47 -6.04 -18.13
N ALA A 181 11.65 -6.46 -19.39
CA ALA A 181 10.73 -7.40 -20.06
C ALA A 181 10.63 -8.72 -19.27
N LEU A 182 11.77 -9.27 -18.84
CA LEU A 182 11.82 -10.48 -18.02
C LEU A 182 11.13 -10.27 -16.66
N LEU A 183 11.41 -9.16 -15.97
CA LEU A 183 10.80 -8.85 -14.68
C LEU A 183 9.26 -8.74 -14.79
N PHE A 184 8.75 -8.04 -15.82
CA PHE A 184 7.32 -7.91 -16.06
C PHE A 184 6.68 -9.26 -16.47
N ALA A 185 7.39 -10.09 -17.24
CA ALA A 185 6.93 -11.43 -17.57
C ALA A 185 6.81 -12.33 -16.34
N LEU A 186 7.82 -12.30 -15.47
CA LEU A 186 7.81 -13.02 -14.19
C LEU A 186 6.73 -12.47 -13.24
N ALA A 187 6.52 -11.16 -13.20
CA ALA A 187 5.47 -10.52 -12.42
C ALA A 187 4.07 -10.94 -12.91
N SER A 188 3.85 -10.92 -14.24
CA SER A 188 2.62 -11.42 -14.86
C SER A 188 2.38 -12.90 -14.52
N GLY A 189 3.40 -13.75 -14.68
CA GLY A 189 3.36 -15.17 -14.32
C GLY A 189 3.03 -15.39 -12.85
N ALA A 190 3.67 -14.67 -11.95
CA ALA A 190 3.39 -14.73 -10.51
C ALA A 190 1.93 -14.34 -10.20
N ARG A 191 1.37 -13.34 -10.91
CA ARG A 191 -0.04 -12.97 -10.75
C ARG A 191 -1.00 -14.02 -11.30
N LEU A 192 -0.64 -14.69 -12.39
CA LEU A 192 -1.42 -15.84 -12.90
C LEU A 192 -1.39 -17.01 -11.91
N VAL A 193 -0.26 -17.31 -11.29
CA VAL A 193 -0.16 -18.30 -10.20
C VAL A 193 -1.04 -17.89 -9.02
N SER A 194 -1.02 -16.59 -8.63
CA SER A 194 -1.94 -16.06 -7.61
C SER A 194 -3.41 -16.29 -8.01
N SER A 195 -3.78 -16.03 -9.27
CA SER A 195 -5.15 -16.25 -9.75
C SER A 195 -5.57 -17.72 -9.71
N ALA A 196 -4.64 -18.64 -9.96
CA ALA A 196 -4.90 -20.09 -9.84
C ALA A 196 -5.16 -20.50 -8.38
N PHE A 197 -4.38 -19.97 -7.44
CA PHE A 197 -4.67 -20.16 -6.00
C PHE A 197 -6.03 -19.58 -5.60
N LEU A 198 -6.40 -18.39 -6.08
CA LEU A 198 -7.72 -17.80 -5.84
C LEU A 198 -8.84 -18.69 -6.42
N ALA A 199 -8.67 -19.20 -7.65
CA ALA A 199 -9.65 -20.07 -8.28
C ALA A 199 -9.82 -21.42 -7.56
N SER A 200 -8.79 -21.90 -6.87
CA SER A 200 -8.82 -23.18 -6.13
C SER A 200 -9.52 -23.10 -4.77
N GLN A 201 -9.77 -21.89 -4.26
CA GLN A 201 -10.43 -21.68 -2.96
C GLN A 201 -11.93 -21.95 -3.08
N SER A 202 -12.50 -22.44 -1.99
CA SER A 202 -13.94 -22.65 -1.86
C SER A 202 -14.70 -21.33 -1.85
N GLU A 203 -15.94 -21.34 -2.29
CA GLU A 203 -16.83 -20.18 -2.16
C GLU A 203 -17.99 -20.53 -1.23
N VAL A 204 -18.11 -19.79 -0.15
CA VAL A 204 -19.26 -19.81 0.74
C VAL A 204 -19.99 -18.49 0.50
N ARG A 205 -21.29 -18.52 0.24
CA ARG A 205 -22.08 -17.28 0.08
C ARG A 205 -21.99 -16.50 1.39
N PRO A 206 -21.51 -15.24 1.38
CA PRO A 206 -21.48 -14.42 2.58
C PRO A 206 -22.94 -14.18 3.04
N LEU A 207 -23.14 -14.23 4.35
CA LEU A 207 -24.36 -13.66 4.93
C LEU A 207 -24.32 -12.16 4.61
N VAL A 208 -25.38 -11.65 4.01
CA VAL A 208 -25.51 -10.22 3.68
C VAL A 208 -25.74 -9.50 5.00
N GLU A 209 -24.68 -8.97 5.62
CA GLU A 209 -24.85 -7.95 6.63
C GLU A 209 -25.24 -6.65 5.94
N GLU A 210 -26.28 -5.99 6.41
CA GLU A 210 -26.70 -4.67 5.95
C GLU A 210 -25.65 -3.62 6.37
N GLU A 211 -24.58 -3.49 5.57
CA GLU A 211 -23.61 -2.42 5.75
C GLU A 211 -24.25 -1.08 5.40
N ARG A 212 -24.18 -0.11 6.31
CA ARG A 212 -24.66 1.25 6.05
C ARG A 212 -23.76 1.90 4.99
N SER A 213 -24.35 2.29 3.87
CA SER A 213 -23.63 3.01 2.82
C SER A 213 -23.35 4.45 3.27
N VAL A 214 -22.08 4.85 3.25
CA VAL A 214 -21.65 6.22 3.53
C VAL A 214 -21.50 6.96 2.22
N SER A 215 -22.21 8.09 2.06
CA SER A 215 -22.08 8.93 0.88
C SER A 215 -20.83 9.83 0.96
N LEU A 216 -20.30 10.26 -0.18
CA LEU A 216 -19.18 11.23 -0.20
C LEU A 216 -19.53 12.53 0.51
N ARG A 217 -20.80 12.98 0.40
CA ARG A 217 -21.26 14.20 1.09
C ARG A 217 -21.20 14.03 2.62
N SER A 218 -21.66 12.90 3.15
CA SER A 218 -21.58 12.61 4.59
C SER A 218 -20.14 12.44 5.05
N PHE A 219 -19.27 11.84 4.22
CA PHE A 219 -17.83 11.75 4.50
C PHE A 219 -17.18 13.14 4.62
N PHE A 220 -17.44 14.07 3.69
CA PHE A 220 -16.90 15.43 3.79
C PHE A 220 -17.49 16.23 4.97
N ALA A 221 -18.75 16.01 5.34
CA ALA A 221 -19.31 16.59 6.55
C ALA A 221 -18.59 16.07 7.81
N ARG A 222 -18.23 14.80 7.83
CA ARG A 222 -17.50 14.14 8.92
C ARG A 222 -16.09 14.71 9.15
N LEU A 223 -15.43 15.28 8.13
CA LEU A 223 -14.14 15.96 8.30
C LEU A 223 -14.21 17.16 9.27
N ARG A 224 -15.39 17.69 9.53
CA ARG A 224 -15.64 18.79 10.48
C ARG A 224 -16.05 18.29 11.87
N ASP A 225 -16.23 16.98 12.03
CA ASP A 225 -16.61 16.38 13.29
C ASP A 225 -15.43 16.45 14.29
N PRO A 226 -15.66 16.90 15.55
CA PRO A 226 -14.61 16.90 16.58
C PRO A 226 -14.14 15.50 16.98
N GLY A 227 -14.85 14.43 16.61
CA GLY A 227 -14.48 13.04 16.90
C GLY A 227 -13.35 12.53 16.02
N ASP A 228 -13.69 12.03 14.85
CA ASP A 228 -12.74 11.41 13.89
C ASP A 228 -12.31 12.32 12.74
N GLY A 229 -12.98 13.48 12.58
CA GLY A 229 -12.71 14.41 11.49
C GLY A 229 -11.28 14.96 11.49
N ALA A 230 -10.72 15.29 12.64
CA ALA A 230 -9.34 15.76 12.75
C ALA A 230 -8.32 14.70 12.32
N LEU A 231 -8.58 13.42 12.62
CA LEU A 231 -7.75 12.31 12.16
C LEU A 231 -7.81 12.17 10.64
N LEU A 232 -9.02 12.10 10.07
CA LEU A 232 -9.23 11.96 8.63
C LEU A 232 -8.62 13.15 7.86
N ALA A 233 -8.83 14.37 8.35
CA ALA A 233 -8.26 15.58 7.76
C ALA A 233 -6.72 15.56 7.79
N HIS A 234 -6.12 15.17 8.94
CA HIS A 234 -4.66 15.03 9.03
C HIS A 234 -4.14 14.00 8.03
N LEU A 235 -4.77 12.81 7.95
CA LEU A 235 -4.32 11.75 7.04
C LEU A 235 -4.37 12.20 5.57
N LEU A 236 -5.46 12.84 5.13
CA LEU A 236 -5.62 13.31 3.76
C LEU A 236 -4.65 14.43 3.41
N THR A 237 -4.51 15.43 4.28
CA THR A 237 -3.59 16.56 4.06
C THR A 237 -2.13 16.13 4.13
N MET A 238 -1.79 15.20 5.02
CA MET A 238 -0.47 14.60 5.11
C MET A 238 -0.13 13.84 3.82
N GLN A 239 -1.06 13.03 3.29
CA GLN A 239 -0.85 12.31 2.04
C GLN A 239 -0.68 13.24 0.84
N LEU A 240 -1.50 14.28 0.72
CA LEU A 240 -1.32 15.30 -0.31
C LEU A 240 0.10 15.91 -0.21
N SER A 241 0.53 16.31 0.99
CA SER A 241 1.84 16.90 1.25
C SER A 241 2.99 15.94 0.93
N VAL A 242 2.83 14.66 1.25
CA VAL A 242 3.81 13.61 0.96
C VAL A 242 3.99 13.46 -0.55
N TYR A 243 2.88 13.44 -1.30
CA TYR A 243 2.90 13.15 -2.73
C TYR A 243 3.33 14.33 -3.60
N ILE A 244 3.57 15.52 -3.03
CA ILE A 244 4.31 16.57 -3.72
C ILE A 244 5.73 16.10 -4.08
N ALA A 245 6.41 15.35 -3.19
CA ALA A 245 7.78 14.90 -3.41
C ALA A 245 7.93 13.38 -3.63
N ALA A 246 7.09 12.54 -3.00
CA ALA A 246 7.26 11.09 -2.98
C ALA A 246 7.41 10.43 -4.36
N PRO A 247 6.64 10.80 -5.40
CA PRO A 247 6.77 10.21 -6.74
C PRO A 247 8.10 10.50 -7.41
N TYR A 248 8.77 11.58 -7.01
CA TYR A 248 9.99 12.07 -7.61
C TYR A 248 11.27 11.57 -6.93
N PHE A 249 11.16 10.75 -5.87
CA PHE A 249 12.33 10.14 -5.24
C PHE A 249 13.05 9.13 -6.14
N ALA A 250 12.32 8.34 -6.94
CA ALA A 250 12.94 7.40 -7.86
C ALA A 250 13.77 8.12 -8.94
N PRO A 251 13.22 9.12 -9.66
CA PRO A 251 14.05 9.93 -10.58
C PRO A 251 15.19 10.65 -9.87
N TYR A 252 14.97 11.19 -8.66
CA TYR A 252 16.04 11.83 -7.89
C TYR A 252 17.20 10.88 -7.61
N MET A 253 16.90 9.68 -7.12
CA MET A 253 17.93 8.67 -6.83
C MET A 253 18.67 8.20 -8.08
N LEU A 254 17.95 7.93 -9.18
CA LEU A 254 18.52 7.32 -10.37
C LEU A 254 19.18 8.33 -11.33
N LYS A 255 18.67 9.58 -11.41
CA LYS A 255 19.21 10.59 -12.33
C LYS A 255 20.07 11.66 -11.65
N VAL A 256 19.65 12.17 -10.48
CA VAL A 256 20.35 13.26 -9.80
C VAL A 256 21.48 12.76 -8.93
N LEU A 257 21.22 11.70 -8.15
CA LEU A 257 22.26 11.06 -7.34
C LEU A 257 23.07 10.01 -8.11
N ASP A 258 22.66 9.69 -9.34
CA ASP A 258 23.32 8.72 -10.25
C ASP A 258 23.59 7.37 -9.56
N LEU A 259 22.60 6.91 -8.77
CA LEU A 259 22.72 5.64 -8.05
C LEU A 259 22.50 4.46 -8.99
N SER A 260 23.34 3.42 -8.88
CA SER A 260 23.09 2.15 -9.57
C SER A 260 21.75 1.53 -9.10
N TYR A 261 21.17 0.68 -9.93
CA TYR A 261 19.94 -0.05 -9.56
C TYR A 261 20.12 -0.89 -8.28
N GLY A 262 21.33 -1.40 -8.04
CA GLY A 262 21.66 -2.15 -6.82
C GLY A 262 21.57 -1.26 -5.57
N LEU A 263 22.17 -0.07 -5.60
CA LEU A 263 22.14 0.87 -4.48
C LEU A 263 20.72 1.44 -4.28
N TYR A 264 20.03 1.80 -5.36
CA TYR A 264 18.60 2.21 -5.33
C TYR A 264 17.75 1.16 -4.61
N THR A 265 17.86 -0.11 -5.02
CA THR A 265 17.13 -1.22 -4.41
C THR A 265 17.52 -1.42 -2.94
N THR A 266 18.80 -1.29 -2.61
CA THR A 266 19.29 -1.42 -1.24
C THR A 266 18.68 -0.37 -0.32
N LEU A 267 18.55 0.88 -0.78
CA LEU A 267 17.92 1.95 -0.02
C LEU A 267 16.41 1.70 0.19
N ILE A 268 15.70 1.24 -0.83
CA ILE A 268 14.27 0.87 -0.69
C ILE A 268 14.13 -0.31 0.28
N ALA A 269 14.99 -1.32 0.15
CA ALA A 269 15.01 -2.49 1.01
C ALA A 269 15.31 -2.11 2.48
N ALA A 270 16.19 -1.13 2.72
CA ALA A 270 16.50 -0.62 4.06
C ALA A 270 15.27 0.03 4.73
N ALA A 271 14.52 0.86 3.99
CA ALA A 271 13.28 1.44 4.51
C ALA A 271 12.24 0.36 4.84
N PHE A 272 12.11 -0.63 3.96
CA PHE A 272 11.20 -1.76 4.15
C PHE A 272 11.59 -2.61 5.37
N ALA A 273 12.89 -2.90 5.52
CA ALA A 273 13.43 -3.63 6.67
C ALA A 273 13.22 -2.85 7.99
N GLY A 274 13.51 -1.54 8.00
CA GLY A 274 13.27 -0.67 9.15
C GLY A 274 11.81 -0.68 9.60
N ARG A 275 10.88 -0.67 8.64
CA ARG A 275 9.44 -0.75 8.91
C ARG A 275 9.04 -2.09 9.55
N ILE A 276 9.51 -3.22 9.02
CA ILE A 276 9.09 -4.56 9.48
C ILE A 276 9.77 -4.96 10.79
N LEU A 277 11.08 -4.79 10.87
CA LEU A 277 11.86 -5.27 12.04
C LEU A 277 11.47 -4.54 13.33
N LEU A 278 11.12 -3.26 13.22
CA LEU A 278 10.79 -2.43 14.37
C LEU A 278 9.28 -2.40 14.69
N LEU A 279 8.43 -3.02 13.87
CA LEU A 279 6.99 -3.08 14.09
C LEU A 279 6.58 -3.65 15.47
N PRO A 280 7.22 -4.72 16.01
CA PRO A 280 6.91 -5.20 17.36
C PRO A 280 7.23 -4.18 18.46
N ALA A 281 8.29 -3.38 18.29
CA ALA A 281 8.65 -2.31 19.23
C ALA A 281 7.63 -1.17 19.18
N LEU A 282 7.20 -0.78 17.99
CA LEU A 282 6.14 0.21 17.77
C LEU A 282 4.81 -0.25 18.40
N GLY A 283 4.46 -1.53 18.28
CA GLY A 283 3.29 -2.11 18.91
C GLY A 283 3.31 -2.03 20.42
N ARG A 284 4.45 -2.38 21.05
CA ARG A 284 4.62 -2.20 22.51
C ARG A 284 4.53 -0.73 22.91
N LEU A 285 5.06 0.17 22.11
CA LEU A 285 4.99 1.60 22.35
C LEU A 285 3.56 2.12 22.26
N ALA A 286 2.80 1.71 21.24
CA ALA A 286 1.40 2.03 21.05
C ALA A 286 0.56 1.56 22.26
N HIS A 287 0.79 0.32 22.71
CA HIS A 287 0.09 -0.22 23.87
C HIS A 287 0.40 0.56 25.18
N ARG A 288 1.66 1.00 25.36
CA ARG A 288 2.08 1.72 26.58
C ARG A 288 1.71 3.20 26.57
N ARG A 289 1.75 3.86 25.42
CA ARG A 289 1.63 5.32 25.29
C ARG A 289 0.38 5.78 24.54
N GLY A 290 -0.39 4.84 23.96
CA GLY A 290 -1.58 5.09 23.15
C GLY A 290 -1.26 5.34 21.67
N ALA A 291 -2.21 4.99 20.79
CA ALA A 291 -2.09 5.11 19.35
C ALA A 291 -1.90 6.57 18.89
N ARG A 292 -2.59 7.53 19.51
CA ARG A 292 -2.45 8.96 19.20
C ARG A 292 -1.02 9.48 19.40
N ARG A 293 -0.35 9.14 20.52
CA ARG A 293 1.03 9.59 20.77
C ARG A 293 1.99 8.97 19.78
N LEU A 294 1.79 7.69 19.44
CA LEU A 294 2.59 7.03 18.41
C LEU A 294 2.42 7.74 17.07
N LEU A 295 1.18 8.11 16.68
CA LEU A 295 0.93 8.86 15.44
C LEU A 295 1.66 10.19 15.41
N ILE A 296 1.61 10.98 16.51
CA ILE A 296 2.30 12.28 16.60
C ILE A 296 3.81 12.11 16.43
N TRP A 297 4.46 11.20 17.17
CA TRP A 297 5.90 10.99 17.07
C TRP A 297 6.32 10.51 15.69
N SER A 298 5.55 9.60 15.12
CA SER A 298 5.82 9.06 13.79
C SER A 298 5.61 10.10 12.68
N ALA A 299 4.56 10.90 12.76
CA ALA A 299 4.31 12.01 11.83
C ALA A 299 5.42 13.08 11.91
N CYS A 300 5.90 13.42 13.14
CA CYS A 300 7.07 14.29 13.32
C CYS A 300 8.34 13.68 12.71
N GLY A 301 8.50 12.36 12.74
CA GLY A 301 9.62 11.67 12.11
C GLY A 301 9.55 11.65 10.58
N VAL A 302 8.33 11.54 10.00
CA VAL A 302 8.11 11.54 8.55
C VAL A 302 8.22 12.93 7.94
N ALA A 303 7.83 13.97 8.68
CA ALA A 303 7.73 15.33 8.14
C ALA A 303 9.06 15.86 7.55
N PRO A 304 10.22 15.78 8.21
CA PRO A 304 11.48 16.33 7.71
C PRO A 304 12.17 15.50 6.65
N VAL A 305 11.70 14.27 6.38
CA VAL A 305 12.38 13.30 5.51
C VAL A 305 12.80 13.88 4.14
N PRO A 306 11.95 14.61 3.38
CA PRO A 306 12.40 15.12 2.10
C PRO A 306 13.55 16.12 2.20
N ALA A 307 13.53 17.00 3.20
CA ALA A 307 14.63 17.93 3.42
C ALA A 307 15.93 17.22 3.85
N LEU A 308 15.83 16.13 4.62
CA LEU A 308 16.98 15.34 5.04
C LEU A 308 17.68 14.65 3.86
N TRP A 309 16.97 14.35 2.76
CA TRP A 309 17.59 13.83 1.53
C TRP A 309 18.50 14.84 0.83
N LEU A 310 18.32 16.15 1.09
CA LEU A 310 19.16 17.22 0.54
C LEU A 310 20.45 17.44 1.32
N VAL A 311 20.59 16.85 2.53
CA VAL A 311 21.73 17.11 3.44
C VAL A 311 23.00 16.41 2.94
N SER A 312 22.88 15.19 2.42
CA SER A 312 24.04 14.43 1.97
C SER A 312 23.67 13.36 0.95
N SER A 313 24.52 13.18 -0.05
CA SER A 313 24.47 12.09 -1.03
C SER A 313 25.24 10.84 -0.59
N ASN A 314 25.85 10.85 0.60
CA ASN A 314 26.62 9.71 1.08
C ASN A 314 25.72 8.47 1.26
N PRO A 315 26.04 7.32 0.62
CA PRO A 315 25.21 6.11 0.68
C PRO A 315 24.97 5.60 2.12
N ILE A 316 25.94 5.71 3.02
CA ILE A 316 25.81 5.28 4.42
C ILE A 316 24.78 6.16 5.15
N TYR A 317 24.85 7.48 4.93
CA TYR A 317 23.86 8.42 5.47
C TYR A 317 22.46 8.10 4.95
N LEU A 318 22.31 7.92 3.62
CA LEU A 318 21.04 7.62 3.00
C LEU A 318 20.47 6.28 3.48
N PHE A 319 21.31 5.27 3.67
CA PHE A 319 20.90 3.99 4.23
C PHE A 319 20.35 4.13 5.66
N GLY A 320 21.05 4.86 6.52
CA GLY A 320 20.58 5.17 7.87
C GLY A 320 19.26 5.96 7.86
N LEU A 321 19.17 6.98 7.00
CA LEU A 321 17.96 7.78 6.81
C LEU A 321 16.77 6.91 6.38
N GLN A 322 16.97 5.95 5.49
CA GLN A 322 15.92 5.05 5.02
C GLN A 322 15.41 4.12 6.12
N ILE A 323 16.28 3.60 6.99
CA ILE A 323 15.86 2.81 8.16
C ILE A 323 14.97 3.63 9.08
N VAL A 324 15.38 4.87 9.40
CA VAL A 324 14.60 5.78 10.25
C VAL A 324 13.26 6.15 9.59
N THR A 325 13.29 6.41 8.29
CA THR A 325 12.09 6.67 7.48
C THR A 325 11.12 5.48 7.53
N GLY A 326 11.64 4.26 7.35
CA GLY A 326 10.85 3.04 7.45
C GLY A 326 10.19 2.86 8.83
N LEU A 327 10.94 3.11 9.90
CA LEU A 327 10.43 3.10 11.27
C LEU A 327 9.29 4.12 11.46
N ALA A 328 9.49 5.35 11.02
CA ALA A 328 8.50 6.41 11.15
C ALA A 328 7.21 6.09 10.39
N TRP A 329 7.32 5.59 9.14
CA TRP A 329 6.16 5.15 8.36
C TRP A 329 5.45 3.95 8.98
N GLY A 330 6.19 2.98 9.51
CA GLY A 330 5.62 1.86 10.25
C GLY A 330 4.77 2.31 11.44
N GLY A 331 5.23 3.34 12.14
CA GLY A 331 4.49 3.94 13.25
C GLY A 331 3.23 4.69 12.80
N VAL A 332 3.29 5.45 11.69
CA VAL A 332 2.11 6.10 11.10
C VAL A 332 1.06 5.06 10.70
N GLU A 333 1.46 4.01 9.98
CA GLU A 333 0.54 2.95 9.54
C GLU A 333 -0.14 2.23 10.69
N LEU A 334 0.67 1.79 11.68
CA LEU A 334 0.15 1.08 12.84
C LEU A 334 -0.82 1.94 13.64
N SER A 335 -0.42 3.18 13.95
CA SER A 335 -1.26 4.07 14.75
C SER A 335 -2.54 4.47 14.03
N THR A 336 -2.47 4.69 12.70
CA THR A 336 -3.66 4.98 11.90
C THR A 336 -4.63 3.82 11.91
N LEU A 337 -4.14 2.59 11.70
CA LEU A 337 -4.98 1.39 11.76
C LEU A 337 -5.68 1.28 13.13
N MET A 338 -4.94 1.45 14.23
CA MET A 338 -5.51 1.42 15.58
C MET A 338 -6.60 2.47 15.76
N LEU A 339 -6.32 3.73 15.40
CA LEU A 339 -7.27 4.83 15.55
C LEU A 339 -8.51 4.67 14.66
N PHE A 340 -8.39 4.07 13.47
CA PHE A 340 -9.54 3.74 12.64
C PHE A 340 -10.47 2.74 13.32
N PHE A 341 -9.92 1.69 13.93
CA PHE A 341 -10.72 0.69 14.64
C PHE A 341 -11.33 1.23 15.94
N GLU A 342 -10.64 2.14 16.62
CA GLU A 342 -11.13 2.75 17.86
C GLU A 342 -12.24 3.79 17.63
N ARG A 343 -12.22 4.50 16.48
CA ARG A 343 -13.03 5.69 16.24
C ARG A 343 -14.21 5.47 15.31
N ILE A 344 -14.09 4.58 14.35
CA ILE A 344 -15.13 4.39 13.35
C ILE A 344 -15.95 3.16 13.69
N ASP A 345 -17.26 3.38 13.85
CA ASP A 345 -18.22 2.32 14.15
C ASP A 345 -18.14 1.19 13.14
N ALA A 346 -18.24 -0.05 13.60
CA ALA A 346 -18.14 -1.25 12.77
C ALA A 346 -19.13 -1.21 11.59
N SER A 347 -20.36 -0.77 11.84
CA SER A 347 -21.43 -0.70 10.83
C SER A 347 -21.19 0.32 9.71
N GLU A 348 -20.35 1.34 9.92
CA GLU A 348 -20.03 2.38 8.94
C GLU A 348 -18.61 2.26 8.40
N ARG A 349 -17.78 1.42 9.00
CA ARG A 349 -16.34 1.33 8.76
C ARG A 349 -16.00 1.08 7.30
N THR A 350 -16.66 0.14 6.65
CA THR A 350 -16.46 -0.16 5.23
C THR A 350 -16.81 1.02 4.34
N GLY A 351 -17.93 1.69 4.61
CA GLY A 351 -18.34 2.86 3.85
C GLY A 351 -17.39 4.04 4.01
N VAL A 352 -16.95 4.33 5.25
CA VAL A 352 -15.98 5.39 5.54
C VAL A 352 -14.64 5.10 4.88
N LEU A 353 -14.15 3.84 4.94
CA LEU A 353 -12.90 3.43 4.31
C LEU A 353 -12.95 3.55 2.79
N THR A 354 -14.08 3.20 2.17
CA THR A 354 -14.26 3.31 0.72
C THR A 354 -14.20 4.77 0.28
N CYS A 355 -14.91 5.67 0.98
CA CYS A 355 -14.84 7.11 0.73
C CYS A 355 -13.44 7.66 0.99
N PHE A 356 -12.80 7.27 2.10
CA PHE A 356 -11.44 7.66 2.43
C PHE A 356 -10.45 7.26 1.33
N ASN A 357 -10.51 6.02 0.84
CA ASN A 357 -9.61 5.54 -0.21
C ASN A 357 -9.75 6.34 -1.51
N LEU A 358 -10.98 6.69 -1.90
CA LEU A 358 -11.21 7.52 -3.09
C LEU A 358 -10.65 8.94 -2.92
N VAL A 359 -10.96 9.59 -1.78
CA VAL A 359 -10.46 10.95 -1.49
C VAL A 359 -8.95 10.94 -1.31
N ASN A 360 -8.39 9.90 -0.69
CA ASN A 360 -6.96 9.71 -0.54
C ASN A 360 -6.26 9.55 -1.90
N ALA A 361 -6.79 8.71 -2.80
CA ALA A 361 -6.24 8.58 -4.16
C ALA A 361 -6.25 9.91 -4.92
N SER A 362 -7.31 10.71 -4.74
CA SER A 362 -7.39 12.06 -5.30
C SER A 362 -6.33 13.00 -4.68
N ALA A 363 -6.12 12.94 -3.37
CA ALA A 363 -5.09 13.73 -2.68
C ALA A 363 -3.67 13.36 -3.16
N LEU A 364 -3.40 12.07 -3.37
CA LEU A 364 -2.13 11.59 -3.92
C LEU A 364 -1.90 12.15 -5.34
N ALA A 365 -2.92 12.04 -6.21
CA ALA A 365 -2.85 12.55 -7.57
C ALA A 365 -2.64 14.08 -7.60
N LEU A 366 -3.39 14.82 -6.78
CA LEU A 366 -3.23 16.28 -6.66
C LEU A 366 -1.83 16.66 -6.16
N GLY A 367 -1.32 15.98 -5.14
CA GLY A 367 0.04 16.21 -4.63
C GLY A 367 1.09 15.99 -5.74
N SER A 368 1.00 14.89 -6.49
CA SER A 368 1.95 14.62 -7.57
C SER A 368 1.82 15.59 -8.75
N LEU A 369 0.61 16.08 -9.05
CA LEU A 369 0.40 17.12 -10.06
C LEU A 369 1.00 18.47 -9.63
N ILE A 370 0.92 18.83 -8.34
CA ILE A 370 1.62 20.01 -7.81
C ILE A 370 3.12 19.85 -8.02
N GLY A 371 3.70 18.70 -7.69
CA GLY A 371 5.11 18.42 -7.97
C GLY A 371 5.45 18.52 -9.45
N ALA A 372 4.63 17.94 -10.34
CA ALA A 372 4.81 18.05 -11.79
C ALA A 372 4.74 19.50 -12.28
N GLY A 373 3.81 20.29 -11.75
CA GLY A 373 3.69 21.72 -12.08
C GLY A 373 4.94 22.52 -11.70
N LEU A 374 5.57 22.18 -10.56
CA LEU A 374 6.83 22.79 -10.15
C LEU A 374 7.98 22.42 -11.09
N PHE A 375 8.08 21.15 -11.50
CA PHE A 375 9.06 20.74 -12.52
C PHE A 375 8.83 21.46 -13.85
N TYR A 376 7.58 21.58 -14.28
CA TYR A 376 7.25 22.30 -15.52
C TYR A 376 7.67 23.77 -15.44
N SER A 377 7.48 24.42 -14.26
CA SER A 377 7.76 25.84 -14.08
C SER A 377 9.25 26.16 -13.91
N PHE A 378 10.01 25.29 -13.24
CA PHE A 378 11.42 25.51 -12.92
C PHE A 378 12.39 24.65 -13.80
N GLY A 379 11.86 23.77 -14.65
CA GLY A 379 12.65 22.83 -15.46
C GLY A 379 13.04 21.56 -14.72
N GLU A 380 13.41 20.50 -15.46
CA GLU A 380 13.89 19.23 -14.89
C GLU A 380 15.37 19.35 -14.46
N GLY A 381 15.60 19.91 -13.28
CA GLY A 381 16.92 20.09 -12.71
C GLY A 381 16.96 19.99 -11.19
N ILE A 382 18.16 19.98 -10.60
CA ILE A 382 18.36 19.85 -9.16
C ILE A 382 17.61 20.93 -8.35
N GLY A 383 17.49 22.13 -8.90
CA GLY A 383 16.74 23.24 -8.26
C GLY A 383 15.28 22.89 -8.02
N SER A 384 14.63 22.24 -8.99
CA SER A 384 13.24 21.80 -8.87
C SER A 384 13.07 20.73 -7.80
N TYR A 385 14.01 19.78 -7.68
CA TYR A 385 14.00 18.81 -6.59
C TYR A 385 14.13 19.47 -5.22
N ILE A 386 15.01 20.46 -5.07
CA ILE A 386 15.17 21.22 -3.82
C ILE A 386 13.85 21.89 -3.44
N VAL A 387 13.22 22.60 -4.38
CA VAL A 387 11.94 23.29 -4.15
C VAL A 387 10.84 22.31 -3.76
N ILE A 388 10.70 21.21 -4.50
CA ILE A 388 9.68 20.18 -4.24
C ILE A 388 9.87 19.52 -2.86
N MET A 389 11.12 19.17 -2.50
CA MET A 389 11.44 18.53 -1.24
C MET A 389 11.21 19.48 -0.06
N LEU A 390 11.62 20.73 -0.17
CA LEU A 390 11.37 21.74 0.88
C LEU A 390 9.89 22.06 1.01
N LEU A 391 9.17 22.26 -0.10
CA LEU A 391 7.72 22.51 -0.08
C LEU A 391 6.97 21.31 0.56
N SER A 392 7.31 20.07 0.16
CA SER A 392 6.72 18.88 0.78
C SER A 392 7.01 18.82 2.27
N THR A 393 8.23 19.16 2.71
CA THR A 393 8.60 19.21 4.13
C THR A 393 7.76 20.25 4.89
N CYS A 394 7.68 21.49 4.39
CA CYS A 394 6.88 22.54 4.99
C CYS A 394 5.39 22.17 5.05
N ALA A 395 4.87 21.62 3.95
CA ALA A 395 3.48 21.16 3.88
C ALA A 395 3.19 20.02 4.89
N ARG A 396 4.10 19.06 5.07
CA ARG A 396 3.96 18.01 6.08
C ARG A 396 3.98 18.57 7.51
N ILE A 397 4.88 19.48 7.80
CA ILE A 397 4.96 20.14 9.11
C ILE A 397 3.66 20.90 9.40
N SER A 398 3.08 21.59 8.41
CA SER A 398 1.82 22.33 8.57
C SER A 398 0.61 21.45 8.88
N THR A 399 0.68 20.14 8.63
CA THR A 399 -0.40 19.20 8.99
C THR A 399 -0.34 18.74 10.45
N LEU A 400 0.81 18.85 11.13
CA LEU A 400 0.99 18.37 12.50
C LEU A 400 0.05 19.00 13.55
N PRO A 401 -0.30 20.29 13.47
CA PRO A 401 -1.26 20.90 14.40
C PRO A 401 -2.64 20.23 14.39
N LEU A 402 -3.07 19.62 13.26
CA LEU A 402 -4.35 18.90 13.17
C LEU A 402 -4.41 17.73 14.15
N LEU A 403 -3.26 17.12 14.49
CA LEU A 403 -3.18 16.04 15.47
C LEU A 403 -3.56 16.45 16.90
N ARG A 404 -3.58 17.76 17.20
CA ARG A 404 -4.08 18.28 18.49
C ARG A 404 -5.57 18.03 18.65
N GLY A 405 -6.32 18.09 17.53
CA GLY A 405 -7.76 17.82 17.51
C GLY A 405 -8.13 16.33 17.61
N VAL A 406 -7.18 15.42 17.45
CA VAL A 406 -7.44 13.98 17.60
C VAL A 406 -7.60 13.69 19.11
N PRO A 407 -8.77 13.23 19.58
CA PRO A 407 -8.98 13.02 21.00
C PRO A 407 -8.02 11.97 21.57
N SER A 408 -7.61 12.16 22.83
CA SER A 408 -6.77 11.21 23.56
C SER A 408 -7.67 10.32 24.40
N ASP A 409 -8.02 9.13 23.88
CA ASP A 409 -8.73 8.16 24.70
C ASP A 409 -7.78 7.25 25.46
N SER A 410 -8.33 6.64 26.50
CA SER A 410 -7.66 5.68 27.36
C SER A 410 -6.98 4.58 26.54
N VAL A 411 -5.85 4.11 27.02
CA VAL A 411 -5.11 2.97 26.50
C VAL A 411 -6.10 1.83 26.21
N SER A 412 -6.46 1.66 24.94
CA SER A 412 -7.37 0.61 24.54
C SER A 412 -6.66 -0.74 24.66
N SER A 413 -7.28 -1.63 25.42
CA SER A 413 -6.81 -3.01 25.62
C SER A 413 -7.13 -3.92 24.43
N ILE A 414 -7.49 -3.37 23.25
CA ILE A 414 -7.78 -4.19 22.08
C ILE A 414 -6.49 -4.91 21.66
N PRO A 415 -6.44 -6.24 21.73
CA PRO A 415 -5.30 -7.02 21.25
C PRO A 415 -5.33 -7.00 19.72
N LEU A 416 -4.79 -5.93 19.12
CA LEU A 416 -4.67 -5.85 17.69
C LEU A 416 -3.64 -6.88 17.21
N PRO A 417 -3.98 -7.72 16.24
CA PRO A 417 -3.00 -8.57 15.59
C PRO A 417 -2.03 -7.70 14.80
N LEU A 418 -0.91 -7.32 15.43
CA LEU A 418 0.18 -6.49 14.91
C LEU A 418 0.78 -6.95 13.57
N ARG A 419 0.23 -7.99 12.96
CA ARG A 419 0.84 -8.74 11.87
C ARG A 419 0.08 -8.68 10.55
N THR A 420 -1.00 -7.89 10.45
CA THR A 420 -1.82 -7.78 9.23
C THR A 420 -1.44 -6.63 8.30
N LEU A 421 -0.47 -5.81 8.68
CA LEU A 421 0.02 -4.72 7.83
C LEU A 421 0.77 -5.28 6.62
N ALA A 422 0.15 -5.18 5.46
CA ALA A 422 0.81 -5.45 4.20
C ALA A 422 1.57 -4.20 3.75
N VAL A 423 2.89 -4.31 3.71
CA VAL A 423 3.80 -3.23 3.40
C VAL A 423 4.19 -3.27 1.92
N ARG A 424 4.21 -2.12 1.24
CA ARG A 424 4.75 -1.97 -0.12
C ARG A 424 6.02 -1.13 -0.10
N PRO A 425 7.10 -1.52 -0.83
CA PRO A 425 8.40 -0.89 -0.72
C PRO A 425 8.50 0.52 -1.32
N ALA A 426 7.77 0.77 -2.42
CA ALA A 426 7.97 1.96 -3.25
C ALA A 426 7.22 3.20 -2.76
N SER A 427 6.36 3.08 -1.77
CA SER A 427 5.55 4.19 -1.29
C SER A 427 5.84 4.49 0.16
N GLY A 428 6.31 5.66 0.42
CA GLY A 428 6.31 6.23 1.76
C GLY A 428 4.91 6.56 2.28
N ALA A 429 3.84 6.00 1.70
CA ALA A 429 2.46 6.35 1.97
C ALA A 429 1.54 5.13 1.97
N PHE A 430 0.37 5.26 2.57
CA PHE A 430 -0.71 4.27 2.50
C PHE A 430 -1.13 4.01 1.06
N GLN A 431 -0.64 2.94 0.45
CA GLN A 431 -1.04 2.51 -0.89
C GLN A 431 -2.08 1.39 -0.89
N ARG A 432 -2.47 0.87 0.28
CA ARG A 432 -3.58 -0.07 0.37
C ARG A 432 -4.76 0.57 1.04
N PRO A 433 -5.97 0.27 0.55
CA PRO A 433 -7.15 0.49 1.36
C PRO A 433 -6.94 -0.21 2.71
N ILE A 434 -7.24 0.47 3.79
CA ILE A 434 -7.33 -0.14 5.11
C ILE A 434 -8.43 -1.19 4.98
N VAL A 435 -8.09 -2.43 5.27
CA VAL A 435 -9.03 -3.52 5.08
C VAL A 435 -9.78 -3.73 6.36
N SER A 436 -11.10 -3.50 6.34
CA SER A 436 -12.01 -3.90 7.41
C SER A 436 -12.19 -5.41 7.41
N GLY A 437 -11.28 -6.15 7.98
CA GLY A 437 -11.31 -7.61 7.97
C GLY A 437 -11.10 -8.26 9.33
N VAL A 438 -11.18 -7.47 10.40
CA VAL A 438 -11.25 -8.01 11.76
C VAL A 438 -12.69 -7.85 12.23
N PRO A 439 -13.49 -8.93 12.32
CA PRO A 439 -14.77 -8.84 13.01
C PRO A 439 -14.50 -8.44 14.44
N ASP A 440 -15.35 -7.59 14.99
CA ASP A 440 -15.36 -7.29 16.39
C ASP A 440 -15.39 -8.62 17.16
N LEU A 441 -14.50 -8.76 18.15
CA LEU A 441 -14.71 -9.73 19.19
C LEU A 441 -15.99 -9.27 19.88
N GLU A 442 -17.12 -9.88 19.49
CA GLU A 442 -18.36 -9.72 20.24
C GLU A 442 -18.01 -9.95 21.70
N SER A 443 -18.30 -8.95 22.53
CA SER A 443 -18.39 -9.12 23.97
C SER A 443 -19.25 -10.35 24.21
N GLU A 444 -18.69 -11.38 24.81
CA GLU A 444 -19.48 -12.49 25.33
C GLU A 444 -20.66 -11.89 26.11
N PRO A 445 -21.90 -12.30 25.83
CA PRO A 445 -23.01 -11.88 26.68
C PRO A 445 -22.68 -12.34 28.09
N GLU A 446 -22.64 -11.38 29.02
CA GLU A 446 -22.57 -11.68 30.46
C GLU A 446 -23.62 -12.76 30.76
N SER A 447 -23.12 -13.97 31.00
CA SER A 447 -23.96 -15.05 31.50
C SER A 447 -24.53 -14.58 32.85
N GLY A 448 -25.80 -14.17 32.80
CA GLY A 448 -26.53 -13.73 33.98
C GLY A 448 -26.32 -14.71 35.11
N LYS A 449 -25.82 -14.21 36.21
CA LYS A 449 -26.03 -14.82 37.54
C LYS A 449 -27.54 -14.98 37.68
N ARG A 450 -28.00 -16.22 37.65
CA ARG A 450 -29.26 -16.61 38.28
C ARG A 450 -28.92 -17.09 39.67
N ASP A 451 -29.58 -16.46 40.61
CA ASP A 451 -29.67 -16.81 42.03
C ASP A 451 -30.02 -18.28 42.27
#